data_9d35c187a8f8631c3ea8846fda543a3e
#
_entry.id   9d35c187a8f8631c3ea8846fda543a3e
#
_cell.length_a   1.000
_cell.length_b   1.000
_cell.length_c   1.000
_cell.angle_alpha   90.00
_cell.angle_beta   90.00
_cell.angle_gamma   90.00
#
_symmetry.space_group_name_H-M   'P 1'
#
loop_
_entity.id
_entity.type
_entity.pdbx_description
1 polymer ?
#
loop_
_entity_poly.entity_id
_entity_poly.type
_entity_poly.pdbx_seq_one_letter_code
_entity_poly.pdbx_strand_id
1 'polypeptide(L)'
;TGVRAVGKHGVLDFEHERAQTFVVDATLFLDLAPAGHSDDLHDTVDYGAIAKGIVAIIEGDHVDLIEKLSDRIVSMILEYPAVTRTQVTVHKPSAPIVVPFDDVSVTVERSRETASAASQVHHAIIAMGGNQGDVVATLRDAVRSIDGLASTQVTGISPLYRTDAWGMPDGTPDFYNAVVSVTTKLSAMELLRGLQRIEAEHGRVRTDHWTSRTLDLDIIDFDGQSSDDPDLTLPHPRAWQRAFVLGPWLALEPDAELPGEHAGSVAQLLHESTDRDHIDEIADDWMVESPTGYGTDDLACDANNAGDADDMGEAYDAIDSSDLPEGTAAAKVAALASAQLEPASKRAVISLDSPAT
;
A
#
# COMPACT_ATOMS: atom_id res chain seq x y z
N THR A 1 -1.33 -35.98 -1.95
CA THR A 1 -1.70 -35.62 -3.33
C THR A 1 -3.08 -36.13 -3.67
N GLY A 2 -3.77 -35.46 -4.64
CA GLY A 2 -5.00 -35.92 -5.23
C GLY A 2 -6.24 -35.83 -4.33
N VAL A 3 -6.29 -34.90 -3.37
CA VAL A 3 -7.49 -34.62 -2.60
C VAL A 3 -8.56 -34.07 -3.52
N ARG A 4 -9.72 -34.73 -3.63
CA ARG A 4 -10.78 -34.40 -4.57
C ARG A 4 -12.05 -33.99 -3.86
N ALA A 5 -12.63 -32.90 -4.32
CA ALA A 5 -13.95 -32.46 -3.90
C ALA A 5 -14.68 -31.73 -5.04
N VAL A 6 -15.95 -31.44 -4.85
CA VAL A 6 -16.81 -30.80 -5.85
C VAL A 6 -17.22 -29.45 -5.32
N GLY A 7 -16.91 -28.40 -6.09
CA GLY A 7 -17.17 -27.01 -5.69
C GLY A 7 -17.73 -26.17 -6.85
N LYS A 8 -18.24 -24.99 -6.50
CA LYS A 8 -18.82 -24.04 -7.44
C LYS A 8 -17.94 -22.78 -7.53
N HIS A 9 -16.73 -22.93 -8.07
CA HIS A 9 -15.76 -21.84 -8.18
C HIS A 9 -15.46 -21.53 -9.64
N GLY A 10 -15.39 -20.25 -9.96
CA GLY A 10 -15.10 -19.73 -11.31
C GLY A 10 -15.76 -18.40 -11.58
N VAL A 11 -15.31 -17.72 -12.62
CA VAL A 11 -15.76 -16.37 -13.00
C VAL A 11 -17.10 -16.36 -13.75
N LEU A 12 -17.43 -17.49 -14.43
CA LEU A 12 -18.58 -17.55 -15.31
C LEU A 12 -19.87 -17.93 -14.56
N ASP A 13 -20.99 -17.29 -14.87
CA ASP A 13 -22.27 -17.46 -14.17
C ASP A 13 -22.68 -18.95 -14.03
N PHE A 14 -22.45 -19.75 -15.08
CA PHE A 14 -22.80 -21.19 -15.00
C PHE A 14 -21.90 -21.97 -14.03
N GLU A 15 -20.71 -21.50 -13.70
CA GLU A 15 -19.81 -22.13 -12.70
C GLU A 15 -20.32 -21.88 -11.29
N HIS A 16 -21.13 -20.84 -11.06
CA HIS A 16 -21.82 -20.57 -9.79
C HIS A 16 -22.99 -21.54 -9.56
N GLU A 17 -23.54 -22.08 -10.63
CA GLU A 17 -24.70 -23.00 -10.57
C GLU A 17 -24.25 -24.46 -10.66
N ARG A 18 -23.28 -24.75 -11.52
CA ARG A 18 -22.79 -26.11 -11.79
C ARG A 18 -21.52 -26.41 -11.01
N ALA A 19 -21.64 -27.35 -10.10
CA ALA A 19 -20.48 -27.84 -9.38
C ALA A 19 -19.55 -28.67 -10.30
N GLN A 20 -18.24 -28.50 -10.12
CA GLN A 20 -17.20 -29.22 -10.87
C GLN A 20 -16.14 -29.79 -9.91
N THR A 21 -15.38 -30.78 -10.38
CA THR A 21 -14.34 -31.40 -9.59
C THR A 21 -13.10 -30.51 -9.54
N PHE A 22 -12.60 -30.31 -8.33
CA PHE A 22 -11.25 -29.77 -8.08
C PHE A 22 -10.38 -30.87 -7.49
N VAL A 23 -9.09 -30.84 -7.80
CA VAL A 23 -8.09 -31.74 -7.25
C VAL A 23 -7.01 -30.90 -6.58
N VAL A 24 -6.57 -31.28 -5.39
CA VAL A 24 -5.59 -30.53 -4.64
C VAL A 24 -4.42 -31.40 -4.24
N ASP A 25 -3.22 -30.94 -4.54
CA ASP A 25 -1.97 -31.44 -4.03
C ASP A 25 -1.41 -30.45 -3.01
N ALA A 26 -1.01 -30.95 -1.84
CA ALA A 26 -0.41 -30.12 -0.79
C ALA A 26 0.88 -30.77 -0.29
N THR A 27 1.94 -30.00 -0.23
CA THR A 27 3.23 -30.35 0.37
C THR A 27 3.45 -29.48 1.59
N LEU A 28 3.67 -30.10 2.74
CA LEU A 28 3.90 -29.43 4.01
C LEU A 28 5.35 -29.62 4.44
N PHE A 29 5.96 -28.56 4.92
CA PHE A 29 7.32 -28.56 5.44
C PHE A 29 7.26 -28.33 6.95
N LEU A 30 7.76 -29.29 7.71
CA LEU A 30 7.80 -29.31 9.18
C LEU A 30 8.97 -30.17 9.64
N ASP A 31 9.38 -30.02 10.91
CA ASP A 31 10.36 -30.92 11.50
C ASP A 31 9.69 -32.25 11.85
N LEU A 32 10.14 -33.33 11.24
CA LEU A 32 9.64 -34.68 11.46
C LEU A 32 10.48 -35.47 12.47
N ALA A 33 11.59 -34.95 12.97
CA ALA A 33 12.48 -35.65 13.87
C ALA A 33 11.78 -36.01 15.22
N PRO A 34 11.00 -35.11 15.86
CA PRO A 34 10.26 -35.45 17.07
C PRO A 34 9.32 -36.65 16.87
N ALA A 35 8.44 -36.62 15.86
CA ALA A 35 7.50 -37.67 15.56
C ALA A 35 8.20 -38.97 15.18
N GLY A 36 9.33 -38.91 14.48
CA GLY A 36 10.16 -40.07 14.13
C GLY A 36 10.79 -40.75 15.36
N HIS A 37 10.96 -40.03 16.46
CA HIS A 37 11.45 -40.59 17.72
C HIS A 37 10.35 -41.07 18.65
N SER A 38 9.25 -40.31 18.76
CA SER A 38 8.19 -40.57 19.74
C SER A 38 7.13 -41.52 19.24
N ASP A 39 6.93 -41.63 17.92
CA ASP A 39 5.77 -42.28 17.28
C ASP A 39 4.43 -41.74 17.81
N ASP A 40 4.41 -40.45 18.18
CA ASP A 40 3.23 -39.75 18.70
C ASP A 40 2.70 -38.74 17.65
N LEU A 41 1.37 -38.80 17.41
CA LEU A 41 0.69 -37.92 16.48
C LEU A 41 0.76 -36.43 16.92
N HIS A 42 0.93 -36.15 18.22
CA HIS A 42 1.05 -34.79 18.74
C HIS A 42 2.33 -34.11 18.31
N ASP A 43 3.36 -34.87 17.91
CA ASP A 43 4.65 -34.37 17.43
C ASP A 43 4.67 -34.14 15.90
N THR A 44 3.53 -34.26 15.22
CA THR A 44 3.39 -34.02 13.79
C THR A 44 2.03 -33.38 13.48
N VAL A 45 1.57 -33.46 12.23
CA VAL A 45 0.27 -32.95 11.79
C VAL A 45 -0.65 -34.11 11.38
N ASP A 46 -1.92 -34.03 11.77
CA ASP A 46 -2.95 -34.95 11.27
C ASP A 46 -3.28 -34.59 9.80
N TYR A 47 -2.65 -35.30 8.87
CA TYR A 47 -2.93 -35.16 7.44
C TYR A 47 -4.38 -35.45 7.07
N GLY A 48 -5.08 -36.27 7.87
CA GLY A 48 -6.51 -36.55 7.69
C GLY A 48 -7.37 -35.33 8.00
N ALA A 49 -7.03 -34.57 9.04
CA ALA A 49 -7.67 -33.29 9.36
C ALA A 49 -7.43 -32.27 8.28
N ILE A 50 -6.19 -32.17 7.78
CA ILE A 50 -5.83 -31.26 6.66
C ILE A 50 -6.63 -31.62 5.41
N ALA A 51 -6.69 -32.92 5.03
CA ALA A 51 -7.47 -33.34 3.85
C ALA A 51 -8.96 -32.98 3.99
N LYS A 52 -9.54 -33.14 5.17
CA LYS A 52 -10.93 -32.72 5.45
C LYS A 52 -11.10 -31.20 5.34
N GLY A 53 -10.14 -30.43 5.84
CA GLY A 53 -10.13 -28.96 5.71
C GLY A 53 -10.10 -28.52 4.25
N ILE A 54 -9.27 -29.16 3.41
CA ILE A 54 -9.21 -28.90 1.97
C ILE A 54 -10.58 -29.17 1.33
N VAL A 55 -11.20 -30.30 1.61
CA VAL A 55 -12.54 -30.63 1.10
C VAL A 55 -13.58 -29.60 1.53
N ALA A 56 -13.59 -29.21 2.82
CA ALA A 56 -14.52 -28.24 3.35
C ALA A 56 -14.38 -26.85 2.66
N ILE A 57 -13.15 -26.43 2.32
CA ILE A 57 -12.91 -25.19 1.59
C ILE A 57 -13.42 -25.27 0.15
N ILE A 58 -13.20 -26.40 -0.55
CA ILE A 58 -13.69 -26.59 -1.92
C ILE A 58 -15.23 -26.65 -1.97
N GLU A 59 -15.87 -27.27 -0.98
CA GLU A 59 -17.34 -27.40 -0.91
C GLU A 59 -18.01 -26.14 -0.31
N GLY A 60 -17.21 -25.21 0.22
CA GLY A 60 -17.66 -24.00 0.90
C GLY A 60 -18.05 -22.85 -0.03
N ASP A 61 -17.93 -21.65 0.50
CA ASP A 61 -18.33 -20.41 -0.19
C ASP A 61 -17.59 -20.21 -1.50
N HIS A 62 -18.36 -19.80 -2.51
CA HIS A 62 -17.88 -19.51 -3.86
C HIS A 62 -16.72 -18.49 -3.90
N VAL A 63 -15.78 -18.73 -4.81
CA VAL A 63 -14.75 -17.78 -5.23
C VAL A 63 -14.62 -17.78 -6.76
N ASP A 64 -14.33 -16.62 -7.34
CA ASP A 64 -14.18 -16.45 -8.79
C ASP A 64 -12.88 -17.08 -9.30
N LEU A 65 -11.79 -16.96 -8.54
CA LEU A 65 -10.46 -17.33 -8.97
C LEU A 65 -9.94 -18.54 -8.21
N ILE A 66 -9.29 -19.47 -8.92
CA ILE A 66 -8.63 -20.64 -8.30
C ILE A 66 -7.43 -20.22 -7.47
N GLU A 67 -6.85 -19.07 -7.74
CA GLU A 67 -5.83 -18.41 -6.91
C GLU A 67 -6.37 -18.12 -5.50
N LYS A 68 -7.60 -17.61 -5.40
CA LYS A 68 -8.24 -17.35 -4.10
C LYS A 68 -8.58 -18.63 -3.37
N LEU A 69 -8.99 -19.67 -4.10
CA LEU A 69 -9.22 -21.00 -3.53
C LEU A 69 -7.90 -21.56 -2.96
N SER A 70 -6.81 -21.44 -3.73
CA SER A 70 -5.46 -21.86 -3.30
C SER A 70 -5.01 -21.09 -2.05
N ASP A 71 -5.27 -19.79 -2.00
CA ASP A 71 -4.94 -18.90 -0.88
C ASP A 71 -5.65 -19.32 0.42
N ARG A 72 -6.97 -19.63 0.35
CA ARG A 72 -7.73 -20.15 1.50
C ARG A 72 -7.16 -21.47 2.03
N ILE A 73 -6.77 -22.40 1.13
CA ILE A 73 -6.19 -23.68 1.51
C ILE A 73 -4.83 -23.51 2.17
N VAL A 74 -3.95 -22.67 1.59
CA VAL A 74 -2.64 -22.35 2.16
C VAL A 74 -2.78 -21.74 3.55
N SER A 75 -3.70 -20.79 3.72
CA SER A 75 -3.95 -20.12 5.00
C SER A 75 -4.38 -21.12 6.06
N MET A 76 -5.34 -22.00 5.77
CA MET A 76 -5.78 -23.05 6.67
C MET A 76 -4.64 -24.01 7.06
N ILE A 77 -3.78 -24.43 6.11
CA ILE A 77 -2.65 -25.30 6.40
C ILE A 77 -1.63 -24.60 7.33
N LEU A 78 -1.38 -23.31 7.14
CA LEU A 78 -0.46 -22.54 7.98
C LEU A 78 -1.01 -22.23 9.39
N GLU A 79 -2.28 -22.50 9.70
CA GLU A 79 -2.82 -22.45 11.06
C GLU A 79 -2.24 -23.57 11.94
N TYR A 80 -1.77 -24.68 11.35
CA TYR A 80 -1.09 -25.74 12.09
C TYR A 80 0.30 -25.30 12.55
N PRO A 81 0.57 -25.17 13.88
CA PRO A 81 1.81 -24.54 14.39
C PRO A 81 3.09 -25.25 13.94
N ALA A 82 3.05 -26.56 13.71
CA ALA A 82 4.20 -27.34 13.27
C ALA A 82 4.60 -27.06 11.81
N VAL A 83 3.69 -26.53 10.97
CA VAL A 83 3.97 -26.25 9.56
C VAL A 83 4.69 -24.92 9.42
N THR A 84 5.90 -24.93 8.89
CA THR A 84 6.71 -23.73 8.65
C THR A 84 6.51 -23.16 7.24
N ARG A 85 6.22 -24.03 6.26
CA ARG A 85 6.00 -23.67 4.85
C ARG A 85 5.03 -24.67 4.22
N THR A 86 4.26 -24.24 3.25
CA THR A 86 3.42 -25.12 2.44
C THR A 86 3.41 -24.74 0.99
N GLN A 87 3.31 -25.73 0.10
CA GLN A 87 3.06 -25.57 -1.32
C GLN A 87 1.76 -26.28 -1.66
N VAL A 88 0.82 -25.56 -2.26
CA VAL A 88 -0.49 -26.07 -2.65
C VAL A 88 -0.69 -25.89 -4.13
N THR A 89 -1.06 -26.96 -4.84
CA THR A 89 -1.49 -26.89 -6.24
C THR A 89 -2.97 -27.23 -6.32
N VAL A 90 -3.77 -26.32 -6.86
CA VAL A 90 -5.18 -26.54 -7.15
C VAL A 90 -5.36 -26.76 -8.64
N HIS A 91 -5.93 -27.91 -9.01
CA HIS A 91 -6.21 -28.33 -10.37
C HIS A 91 -7.69 -28.16 -10.69
N LYS A 92 -7.99 -27.69 -11.90
CA LYS A 92 -9.35 -27.49 -12.44
C LYS A 92 -9.46 -28.20 -13.80
N PRO A 93 -9.53 -29.53 -13.82
CA PRO A 93 -9.49 -30.32 -15.07
C PRO A 93 -10.70 -30.10 -15.97
N SER A 94 -11.79 -29.54 -15.44
CA SER A 94 -13.00 -29.20 -16.19
C SER A 94 -13.16 -27.68 -16.44
N ALA A 95 -12.03 -26.94 -16.47
CA ALA A 95 -12.08 -25.52 -16.77
C ALA A 95 -12.75 -25.26 -18.13
N PRO A 96 -13.56 -24.20 -18.27
CA PRO A 96 -14.32 -23.91 -19.51
C PRO A 96 -13.42 -23.28 -20.59
N ILE A 97 -12.44 -24.05 -21.10
CA ILE A 97 -11.51 -23.64 -22.12
C ILE A 97 -11.93 -24.23 -23.47
N VAL A 98 -11.90 -23.43 -24.53
CA VAL A 98 -12.43 -23.80 -25.86
C VAL A 98 -11.47 -24.71 -26.65
N VAL A 99 -10.19 -24.77 -26.25
CA VAL A 99 -9.17 -25.62 -26.91
C VAL A 99 -8.97 -26.94 -26.14
N PRO A 100 -8.50 -28.03 -26.78
CA PRO A 100 -8.11 -29.24 -26.07
C PRO A 100 -7.04 -28.97 -25.03
N PHE A 101 -7.22 -29.44 -23.80
CA PHE A 101 -6.27 -29.36 -22.69
C PHE A 101 -6.56 -30.51 -21.71
N ASP A 102 -5.59 -30.86 -20.90
CA ASP A 102 -5.73 -31.90 -19.91
C ASP A 102 -6.08 -31.33 -18.51
N ASP A 103 -5.44 -30.22 -18.14
CA ASP A 103 -5.63 -29.61 -16.85
C ASP A 103 -5.27 -28.12 -16.87
N VAL A 104 -5.83 -27.37 -15.93
CA VAL A 104 -5.40 -26.02 -15.55
C VAL A 104 -5.13 -26.04 -14.06
N SER A 105 -3.95 -25.61 -13.66
CA SER A 105 -3.60 -25.58 -12.25
C SER A 105 -2.90 -24.29 -11.84
N VAL A 106 -3.08 -23.94 -10.54
CA VAL A 106 -2.37 -22.85 -9.87
C VAL A 106 -1.61 -23.42 -8.69
N THR A 107 -0.32 -23.13 -8.62
CA THR A 107 0.52 -23.48 -7.49
C THR A 107 0.87 -22.26 -6.68
N VAL A 108 0.60 -22.31 -5.38
CA VAL A 108 0.92 -21.26 -4.40
C VAL A 108 1.86 -21.85 -3.35
N GLU A 109 2.97 -21.17 -3.10
CA GLU A 109 3.88 -21.48 -1.99
C GLU A 109 3.89 -20.31 -1.00
N ARG A 110 3.83 -20.63 0.31
CA ARG A 110 3.89 -19.63 1.38
C ARG A 110 4.58 -20.20 2.61
N SER A 111 5.40 -19.38 3.28
CA SER A 111 5.95 -19.69 4.60
C SER A 111 5.16 -18.99 5.70
N ARG A 112 5.31 -19.48 6.95
CA ARG A 112 4.73 -18.86 8.13
C ARG A 112 5.27 -17.44 8.34
N GLU A 113 6.55 -17.21 8.05
CA GLU A 113 7.19 -15.88 8.16
C GLU A 113 6.54 -14.90 7.17
N THR A 114 6.36 -15.30 5.90
CA THR A 114 5.68 -14.47 4.91
C THR A 114 4.19 -14.27 5.24
N ALA A 115 3.51 -15.28 5.80
CA ALA A 115 2.12 -15.15 6.24
C ALA A 115 1.98 -14.22 7.46
N SER A 116 2.94 -14.27 8.39
CA SER A 116 2.99 -13.39 9.56
C SER A 116 3.27 -11.95 9.14
N ALA A 117 4.24 -11.74 8.25
CA ALA A 117 4.54 -10.43 7.70
C ALA A 117 3.35 -9.81 6.96
N ALA A 118 2.62 -10.61 6.17
CA ALA A 118 1.41 -10.15 5.47
C ALA A 118 0.23 -9.82 6.40
N SER A 119 0.28 -10.25 7.67
CA SER A 119 -0.72 -9.90 8.70
C SER A 119 -0.32 -8.69 9.55
N GLN A 120 0.94 -8.28 9.49
CA GLN A 120 1.45 -7.12 10.24
C GLN A 120 0.99 -5.83 9.58
N VAL A 121 0.54 -4.87 10.39
CA VAL A 121 0.28 -3.51 9.96
C VAL A 121 1.57 -2.72 10.09
N HIS A 122 1.99 -2.12 9.02
CA HIS A 122 3.20 -1.29 8.93
C HIS A 122 2.82 0.18 8.91
N HIS A 123 3.70 1.03 9.45
CA HIS A 123 3.63 2.47 9.32
C HIS A 123 4.69 2.92 8.31
N ALA A 124 4.30 3.80 7.39
CA ALA A 124 5.24 4.36 6.43
C ALA A 124 5.04 5.86 6.24
N ILE A 125 6.15 6.54 6.00
CA ILE A 125 6.22 7.96 5.65
C ILE A 125 6.55 8.08 4.17
N ILE A 126 5.69 8.77 3.44
CA ILE A 126 5.82 8.97 1.99
C ILE A 126 5.94 10.46 1.71
N ALA A 127 7.06 10.88 1.12
CA ALA A 127 7.20 12.21 0.57
C ALA A 127 6.59 12.26 -0.82
N MET A 128 5.94 13.37 -1.13
CA MET A 128 5.31 13.63 -2.41
C MET A 128 5.62 15.03 -2.89
N GLY A 129 5.84 15.19 -4.19
CA GLY A 129 6.14 16.50 -4.76
C GLY A 129 6.03 16.57 -6.27
N GLY A 130 6.01 17.79 -6.81
CA GLY A 130 5.97 18.06 -8.24
C GLY A 130 6.17 19.56 -8.53
N ASN A 131 6.38 19.87 -9.82
CA ASN A 131 6.53 21.27 -10.28
C ASN A 131 5.98 21.49 -11.69
N GLN A 132 5.18 20.57 -12.23
CA GLN A 132 4.60 20.69 -13.57
C GLN A 132 3.07 20.53 -13.54
N GLY A 133 2.39 21.39 -14.29
CA GLY A 133 0.92 21.38 -14.40
C GLY A 133 0.23 21.91 -13.14
N ASP A 134 -0.99 21.49 -12.92
CA ASP A 134 -1.71 21.76 -11.67
C ASP A 134 -1.21 20.80 -10.58
N VAL A 135 -0.11 21.18 -9.93
CA VAL A 135 0.57 20.32 -8.95
C VAL A 135 -0.32 20.01 -7.76
N VAL A 136 -1.06 21.02 -7.25
CA VAL A 136 -1.91 20.82 -6.07
C VAL A 136 -3.04 19.82 -6.35
N ALA A 137 -3.69 19.92 -7.51
CA ALA A 137 -4.68 18.92 -7.93
C ALA A 137 -4.04 17.52 -8.08
N THR A 138 -2.86 17.45 -8.69
CA THR A 138 -2.11 16.19 -8.86
C THR A 138 -1.76 15.55 -7.50
N LEU A 139 -1.29 16.33 -6.53
CA LEU A 139 -0.97 15.84 -5.19
C LEU A 139 -2.25 15.36 -4.45
N ARG A 140 -3.38 16.07 -4.59
CA ARG A 140 -4.68 15.62 -4.03
C ARG A 140 -5.12 14.27 -4.60
N ASP A 141 -5.00 14.09 -5.91
CA ASP A 141 -5.35 12.84 -6.58
C ASP A 141 -4.38 11.72 -6.19
N ALA A 142 -3.09 12.02 -6.01
CA ALA A 142 -2.11 11.07 -5.52
C ALA A 142 -2.44 10.59 -4.09
N VAL A 143 -2.83 11.49 -3.17
CA VAL A 143 -3.28 11.10 -1.82
C VAL A 143 -4.47 10.15 -1.87
N ARG A 144 -5.49 10.46 -2.71
CA ARG A 144 -6.66 9.58 -2.90
C ARG A 144 -6.27 8.22 -3.48
N SER A 145 -5.32 8.21 -4.42
CA SER A 145 -4.81 6.96 -5.04
C SER A 145 -4.01 6.12 -4.05
N ILE A 146 -3.22 6.74 -3.16
CA ILE A 146 -2.50 6.05 -2.08
C ILE A 146 -3.49 5.42 -1.09
N ASP A 147 -4.53 6.18 -0.68
CA ASP A 147 -5.58 5.66 0.21
C ASP A 147 -6.41 4.53 -0.44
N GLY A 148 -6.47 4.51 -1.77
CA GLY A 148 -7.11 3.46 -2.57
C GLY A 148 -6.26 2.20 -2.78
N LEU A 149 -4.99 2.18 -2.37
CA LEU A 149 -4.15 0.97 -2.45
C LEU A 149 -4.69 -0.12 -1.51
N ALA A 150 -4.61 -1.37 -1.96
CA ALA A 150 -5.09 -2.51 -1.18
C ALA A 150 -4.45 -2.53 0.22
N SER A 151 -5.28 -2.68 1.26
CA SER A 151 -4.85 -2.76 2.67
C SER A 151 -3.98 -1.58 3.14
N THR A 152 -4.15 -0.43 2.54
CA THR A 152 -3.45 0.81 2.87
C THR A 152 -4.46 1.89 3.25
N GLN A 153 -4.12 2.69 4.24
CA GLN A 153 -4.91 3.83 4.69
C GLN A 153 -3.98 5.01 4.94
N VAL A 154 -4.32 6.18 4.40
CA VAL A 154 -3.67 7.45 4.76
C VAL A 154 -4.13 7.85 6.16
N THR A 155 -3.18 8.01 7.08
CA THR A 155 -3.43 8.31 8.50
C THR A 155 -3.16 9.77 8.86
N GLY A 156 -2.36 10.45 8.03
CA GLY A 156 -2.05 11.87 8.21
C GLY A 156 -1.52 12.49 6.92
N ILE A 157 -1.71 13.80 6.79
CA ILE A 157 -1.29 14.59 5.65
C ILE A 157 -0.69 15.89 6.21
N SER A 158 0.53 16.23 5.81
CA SER A 158 1.19 17.45 6.22
C SER A 158 0.58 18.69 5.56
N PRO A 159 0.86 19.89 6.08
CA PRO A 159 0.73 21.11 5.30
C PRO A 159 1.46 21.02 3.95
N LEU A 160 1.07 21.86 2.99
CA LEU A 160 1.74 21.99 1.70
C LEU A 160 2.87 23.00 1.82
N TYR A 161 4.04 22.63 1.30
CA TYR A 161 5.24 23.47 1.28
C TYR A 161 5.61 23.82 -0.16
N ARG A 162 6.05 25.06 -0.37
CA ARG A 162 6.69 25.50 -1.59
C ARG A 162 8.22 25.48 -1.39
N THR A 163 8.94 25.05 -2.39
CA THR A 163 10.41 24.99 -2.39
C THR A 163 10.93 25.62 -3.67
N ASP A 164 11.86 26.55 -3.53
CA ASP A 164 12.54 27.15 -4.67
C ASP A 164 13.18 26.07 -5.56
N ALA A 165 13.15 26.26 -6.87
CA ALA A 165 13.84 25.39 -7.84
C ALA A 165 15.37 25.60 -7.83
N TRP A 166 15.97 25.55 -6.62
CA TRP A 166 17.38 25.85 -6.41
C TRP A 166 18.28 24.85 -7.14
N GLY A 167 19.29 25.39 -7.86
CA GLY A 167 20.22 24.59 -8.67
C GLY A 167 19.66 24.09 -9.99
N MET A 168 18.46 24.50 -10.37
CA MET A 168 17.82 24.20 -11.64
C MET A 168 18.04 25.38 -12.64
N PRO A 169 17.82 25.18 -13.96
CA PRO A 169 17.88 26.26 -14.94
C PRO A 169 16.93 27.44 -14.62
N ASP A 170 17.33 28.64 -14.96
CA ASP A 170 16.50 29.86 -14.79
C ASP A 170 15.11 29.66 -15.43
N GLY A 171 14.06 30.03 -14.68
CA GLY A 171 12.67 29.89 -15.11
C GLY A 171 12.05 28.51 -14.85
N THR A 172 12.73 27.61 -14.14
CA THR A 172 12.10 26.40 -13.63
C THR A 172 11.07 26.76 -12.55
N PRO A 173 9.82 26.27 -12.64
CA PRO A 173 8.82 26.50 -11.60
C PRO A 173 9.23 25.92 -10.25
N ASP A 174 8.80 26.58 -9.16
CA ASP A 174 8.97 26.08 -7.82
C ASP A 174 8.29 24.74 -7.62
N PHE A 175 8.82 23.95 -6.69
CA PHE A 175 8.23 22.67 -6.31
C PHE A 175 7.20 22.85 -5.19
N TYR A 176 6.17 22.01 -5.23
CA TYR A 176 5.23 21.84 -4.14
C TYR A 176 5.45 20.46 -3.54
N ASN A 177 5.61 20.42 -2.22
CA ASN A 177 5.97 19.22 -1.49
C ASN A 177 5.04 19.03 -0.30
N ALA A 178 4.72 17.77 0.01
CA ALA A 178 4.02 17.35 1.21
C ALA A 178 4.52 15.98 1.66
N VAL A 179 4.17 15.59 2.87
CA VAL A 179 4.41 14.25 3.40
C VAL A 179 3.08 13.66 3.84
N VAL A 180 2.89 12.37 3.58
CA VAL A 180 1.76 11.62 4.11
C VAL A 180 2.26 10.45 4.96
N SER A 181 1.56 10.18 6.08
CA SER A 181 1.71 8.95 6.83
C SER A 181 0.64 7.95 6.41
N VAL A 182 1.02 6.70 6.32
CA VAL A 182 0.09 5.60 5.99
C VAL A 182 0.27 4.43 6.93
N THR A 183 -0.82 3.71 7.16
CA THR A 183 -0.79 2.35 7.67
C THR A 183 -1.10 1.38 6.55
N THR A 184 -0.32 0.31 6.44
CA THR A 184 -0.48 -0.66 5.33
C THR A 184 -0.13 -2.07 5.77
N LYS A 185 -0.73 -3.08 5.11
CA LYS A 185 -0.29 -4.48 5.22
C LYS A 185 0.60 -4.90 4.05
N LEU A 186 0.89 -3.99 3.13
CA LEU A 186 1.84 -4.22 2.06
C LEU A 186 3.26 -4.26 2.63
N SER A 187 4.12 -5.10 2.10
CA SER A 187 5.56 -4.97 2.31
C SER A 187 6.07 -3.66 1.71
N ALA A 188 7.22 -3.18 2.16
CA ALA A 188 7.83 -1.96 1.64
C ALA A 188 8.01 -1.99 0.11
N MET A 189 8.38 -3.14 -0.46
CA MET A 189 8.52 -3.31 -1.91
C MET A 189 7.19 -3.30 -2.66
N GLU A 190 6.11 -3.87 -2.07
CA GLU A 190 4.78 -3.81 -2.68
C GLU A 190 4.20 -2.40 -2.63
N LEU A 191 4.43 -1.67 -1.53
CA LEU A 191 4.07 -0.26 -1.42
C LEU A 191 4.81 0.56 -2.48
N LEU A 192 6.14 0.40 -2.62
CA LEU A 192 6.93 1.06 -3.66
C LEU A 192 6.35 0.84 -5.06
N ARG A 193 6.00 -0.41 -5.40
CA ARG A 193 5.39 -0.72 -6.71
C ARG A 193 4.00 -0.10 -6.87
N GLY A 194 3.26 0.03 -5.78
CA GLY A 194 1.99 0.76 -5.74
C GLY A 194 2.20 2.24 -6.08
N LEU A 195 3.15 2.89 -5.42
CA LEU A 195 3.49 4.30 -5.64
C LEU A 195 3.98 4.54 -7.08
N GLN A 196 4.85 3.68 -7.60
CA GLN A 196 5.34 3.77 -8.99
C GLN A 196 4.22 3.68 -10.04
N ARG A 197 3.16 2.89 -9.78
CA ARG A 197 1.97 2.85 -10.65
C ARG A 197 1.21 4.16 -10.60
N ILE A 198 1.02 4.74 -9.42
CA ILE A 198 0.37 6.04 -9.24
C ILE A 198 1.15 7.13 -9.99
N GLU A 199 2.47 7.16 -9.88
CA GLU A 199 3.31 8.09 -10.65
C GLU A 199 3.14 7.93 -12.17
N ALA A 200 3.10 6.70 -12.66
CA ALA A 200 2.91 6.40 -14.08
C ALA A 200 1.53 6.85 -14.59
N GLU A 201 0.47 6.68 -13.80
CA GLU A 201 -0.89 7.14 -14.10
C GLU A 201 -0.97 8.67 -14.17
N HIS A 202 -0.12 9.40 -13.42
CA HIS A 202 0.02 10.86 -13.45
C HIS A 202 1.06 11.36 -14.48
N GLY A 203 1.40 10.51 -15.46
CA GLY A 203 2.20 10.92 -16.61
C GLY A 203 3.71 11.02 -16.35
N ARG A 204 4.22 10.43 -15.26
CA ARG A 204 5.66 10.35 -15.04
C ARG A 204 6.33 9.50 -16.11
N VAL A 205 7.16 10.12 -16.95
CA VAL A 205 8.09 9.44 -17.84
C VAL A 205 9.47 9.47 -17.20
N ARG A 206 10.06 8.28 -16.93
CA ARG A 206 11.43 8.20 -16.41
C ARG A 206 12.42 8.62 -17.49
N THR A 207 12.86 9.86 -17.44
CA THR A 207 13.97 10.44 -18.20
C THR A 207 15.07 10.81 -17.20
N ASP A 208 16.26 11.14 -17.71
CA ASP A 208 17.49 11.39 -16.92
C ASP A 208 17.31 12.26 -15.68
N HIS A 209 18.24 12.11 -14.73
CA HIS A 209 18.27 12.81 -13.43
C HIS A 209 18.11 14.34 -13.56
N TRP A 210 17.34 14.98 -12.64
CA TRP A 210 17.12 16.44 -12.54
C TRP A 210 16.16 17.04 -13.57
N THR A 211 15.06 16.37 -13.87
CA THR A 211 14.00 16.94 -14.72
C THR A 211 12.77 17.33 -13.90
N SER A 212 12.08 18.38 -14.36
CA SER A 212 10.76 18.77 -13.85
C SER A 212 9.78 17.58 -13.89
N ARG A 213 8.96 17.40 -12.84
CA ARG A 213 8.12 16.22 -12.64
C ARG A 213 6.69 16.61 -12.35
N THR A 214 5.75 15.84 -12.93
CA THR A 214 4.34 15.97 -12.59
C THR A 214 4.06 15.47 -11.18
N LEU A 215 4.65 14.31 -10.80
CA LEU A 215 4.51 13.69 -9.49
C LEU A 215 5.76 12.85 -9.17
N ASP A 216 6.25 12.95 -7.95
CA ASP A 216 7.31 12.13 -7.35
C ASP A 216 6.82 11.58 -6.00
N LEU A 217 6.94 10.28 -5.77
CA LEU A 217 6.50 9.59 -4.55
C LEU A 217 7.64 8.73 -4.02
N ASP A 218 8.24 9.13 -2.91
CA ASP A 218 9.36 8.43 -2.28
C ASP A 218 8.97 7.89 -0.89
N ILE A 219 9.25 6.61 -0.60
CA ILE A 219 9.15 6.08 0.77
C ILE A 219 10.35 6.60 1.56
N ILE A 220 10.07 7.39 2.59
CA ILE A 220 11.09 7.99 3.46
C ILE A 220 11.49 7.04 4.57
N ASP A 221 10.50 6.51 5.26
CA ASP A 221 10.64 5.53 6.34
C ASP A 221 9.56 4.45 6.22
N PHE A 222 9.87 3.26 6.71
CA PHE A 222 8.95 2.14 6.77
C PHE A 222 9.23 1.35 8.06
N ASP A 223 8.44 1.58 9.11
CA ASP A 223 8.59 0.97 10.45
C ASP A 223 9.99 1.14 11.07
N GLY A 224 10.75 2.15 10.70
CA GLY A 224 12.14 2.30 11.13
C GLY A 224 13.10 1.22 10.59
N GLN A 225 12.69 0.48 9.56
CA GLN A 225 13.50 -0.59 8.97
C GLN A 225 14.65 -0.04 8.14
N SER A 226 15.75 -0.80 8.10
CA SER A 226 16.88 -0.52 7.21
C SER A 226 16.88 -1.53 6.06
N SER A 227 17.10 -1.04 4.82
CA SER A 227 17.24 -1.86 3.62
C SER A 227 18.34 -1.30 2.73
N ASP A 228 19.24 -2.18 2.29
CA ASP A 228 20.28 -1.88 1.32
C ASP A 228 19.91 -2.39 -0.10
N ASP A 229 18.63 -2.75 -0.31
CA ASP A 229 18.16 -3.17 -1.61
C ASP A 229 18.30 -2.00 -2.62
N PRO A 230 18.97 -2.20 -3.76
CA PRO A 230 19.17 -1.12 -4.75
C PRO A 230 17.86 -0.56 -5.32
N ASP A 231 16.77 -1.33 -5.31
CA ASP A 231 15.45 -0.88 -5.73
C ASP A 231 14.71 -0.12 -4.62
N LEU A 232 15.06 -0.38 -3.34
CA LEU A 232 14.42 0.24 -2.18
C LEU A 232 15.38 0.36 -1.00
N THR A 233 16.16 1.42 -0.99
CA THR A 233 17.02 1.77 0.16
C THR A 233 16.18 2.47 1.24
N LEU A 234 16.21 1.95 2.48
CA LEU A 234 15.50 2.50 3.63
C LEU A 234 16.44 2.70 4.83
N PRO A 235 16.27 3.79 5.59
CA PRO A 235 15.47 4.97 5.22
C PRO A 235 15.95 5.60 3.92
N HIS A 236 15.15 6.44 3.29
CA HIS A 236 15.53 7.08 2.04
C HIS A 236 16.89 7.79 2.17
N PRO A 237 17.90 7.47 1.32
CA PRO A 237 19.31 7.79 1.56
C PRO A 237 19.63 9.28 1.64
N ARG A 238 18.73 10.16 1.17
CA ARG A 238 18.90 11.62 1.20
C ARG A 238 17.89 12.35 2.06
N ALA A 239 17.02 11.64 2.79
CA ALA A 239 15.97 12.29 3.59
C ALA A 239 16.56 13.22 4.65
N TRP A 240 17.63 12.79 5.32
CA TRP A 240 18.29 13.50 6.42
C TRP A 240 18.80 14.91 6.09
N GLN A 241 19.01 15.24 4.82
CA GLN A 241 19.57 16.51 4.35
C GLN A 241 18.58 17.35 3.51
N ARG A 242 17.30 16.95 3.41
CA ARG A 242 16.29 17.60 2.56
C ARG A 242 15.22 18.27 3.39
N ALA A 243 15.27 19.59 3.53
CA ALA A 243 14.29 20.34 4.29
C ALA A 243 12.86 20.16 3.76
N PHE A 244 12.68 20.01 2.45
CA PHE A 244 11.37 19.81 1.83
C PHE A 244 10.74 18.41 2.12
N VAL A 245 11.50 17.50 2.74
CA VAL A 245 11.01 16.26 3.34
C VAL A 245 10.84 16.41 4.84
N LEU A 246 11.88 16.94 5.51
CA LEU A 246 11.94 17.02 6.97
C LEU A 246 10.93 18.02 7.54
N GLY A 247 10.71 19.16 6.88
CA GLY A 247 9.75 20.19 7.32
C GLY A 247 8.30 19.66 7.33
N PRO A 248 7.78 19.18 6.20
CA PRO A 248 6.46 18.55 6.17
C PRO A 248 6.31 17.37 7.13
N TRP A 249 7.34 16.51 7.25
CA TRP A 249 7.31 15.38 8.17
C TRP A 249 7.23 15.83 9.63
N LEU A 250 8.04 16.82 10.03
CA LEU A 250 8.00 17.38 11.38
C LEU A 250 6.64 18.01 11.71
N ALA A 251 6.03 18.70 10.75
CA ALA A 251 4.69 19.28 10.93
C ALA A 251 3.62 18.20 11.12
N LEU A 252 3.77 17.05 10.44
CA LEU A 252 2.87 15.90 10.57
C LEU A 252 3.11 15.11 11.87
N GLU A 253 4.36 14.86 12.21
CA GLU A 253 4.79 14.07 13.36
C GLU A 253 5.90 14.82 14.14
N PRO A 254 5.54 15.63 15.14
CA PRO A 254 6.51 16.49 15.88
C PRO A 254 7.62 15.72 16.60
N ASP A 255 7.37 14.48 16.98
CA ASP A 255 8.32 13.62 17.70
C ASP A 255 9.02 12.60 16.77
N ALA A 256 8.94 12.80 15.45
CA ALA A 256 9.52 11.88 14.47
C ALA A 256 11.04 11.75 14.61
N GLU A 257 11.51 10.52 14.44
CA GLU A 257 12.95 10.17 14.40
C GLU A 257 13.25 9.48 13.06
N LEU A 258 14.31 9.92 12.39
CA LEU A 258 14.84 9.22 11.23
C LEU A 258 15.80 8.12 11.72
N PRO A 259 15.63 6.84 11.31
CA PRO A 259 16.56 5.77 11.68
C PRO A 259 17.82 5.73 10.79
N GLY A 260 18.71 4.75 11.04
CA GLY A 260 19.83 4.40 10.16
C GLY A 260 21.12 5.18 10.39
N GLU A 261 21.94 5.31 9.33
CA GLU A 261 23.28 5.89 9.42
C GLU A 261 23.26 7.37 9.85
N HIS A 262 22.26 8.11 9.41
CA HIS A 262 22.04 9.53 9.76
C HIS A 262 20.88 9.68 10.76
N ALA A 263 20.81 8.73 11.72
CA ALA A 263 19.74 8.71 12.71
C ALA A 263 19.71 9.98 13.56
N GLY A 264 18.50 10.48 13.81
CA GLY A 264 18.30 11.65 14.66
C GLY A 264 16.85 12.13 14.65
N SER A 265 16.55 13.01 15.59
CA SER A 265 15.26 13.69 15.62
C SER A 265 15.07 14.50 14.32
N VAL A 266 13.92 14.36 13.67
CA VAL A 266 13.59 15.10 12.44
C VAL A 266 13.71 16.60 12.66
N ALA A 267 13.34 17.10 13.85
CA ALA A 267 13.52 18.50 14.24
C ALA A 267 14.99 18.96 14.22
N GLN A 268 15.90 18.12 14.73
CA GLN A 268 17.33 18.44 14.71
C GLN A 268 17.89 18.41 13.28
N LEU A 269 17.56 17.36 12.52
CA LEU A 269 18.00 17.23 11.12
C LEU A 269 17.52 18.39 10.25
N LEU A 270 16.27 18.84 10.43
CA LEU A 270 15.76 20.04 9.78
C LEU A 270 16.54 21.30 10.18
N HIS A 271 16.85 21.44 11.48
CA HIS A 271 17.63 22.60 11.94
C HIS A 271 19.04 22.62 11.32
N GLU A 272 19.65 21.48 11.09
CA GLU A 272 20.99 21.30 10.52
C GLU A 272 21.00 21.33 8.98
N SER A 273 19.83 21.18 8.32
CA SER A 273 19.75 21.13 6.86
C SER A 273 20.10 22.50 6.24
N THR A 274 20.79 22.46 5.11
CA THR A 274 21.31 23.68 4.44
C THR A 274 20.25 24.39 3.59
N ASP A 275 19.17 23.71 3.28
CA ASP A 275 18.06 24.17 2.42
C ASP A 275 16.79 24.56 3.22
N ARG A 276 16.87 24.61 4.55
CA ARG A 276 15.71 24.93 5.41
C ARG A 276 15.12 26.33 5.18
N ASP A 277 15.95 27.28 4.77
CA ASP A 277 15.53 28.66 4.51
C ASP A 277 14.92 28.81 3.09
N HIS A 278 14.79 27.73 2.33
CA HIS A 278 14.24 27.65 0.98
C HIS A 278 12.91 26.90 0.90
N ILE A 279 12.29 26.62 2.04
CA ILE A 279 10.97 26.02 2.12
C ILE A 279 9.99 26.97 2.81
N ASP A 280 8.84 27.16 2.22
CA ASP A 280 7.74 27.96 2.78
C ASP A 280 6.51 27.07 2.95
N GLU A 281 5.94 27.06 4.15
CA GLU A 281 4.61 26.50 4.36
C GLU A 281 3.56 27.43 3.75
N ILE A 282 2.69 26.89 2.88
CA ILE A 282 1.77 27.74 2.11
C ILE A 282 0.29 27.42 2.33
N ALA A 283 -0.07 26.21 2.77
CA ALA A 283 -1.45 25.85 3.04
C ALA A 283 -1.56 24.63 3.97
N ASP A 284 -2.38 24.73 4.99
CA ASP A 284 -2.75 23.61 5.90
C ASP A 284 -3.90 22.78 5.34
N ASP A 285 -4.84 23.41 4.66
CA ASP A 285 -6.11 22.82 4.20
C ASP A 285 -6.13 22.51 2.71
N TRP A 286 -4.95 22.34 2.11
CA TRP A 286 -4.79 22.14 0.66
C TRP A 286 -5.54 20.91 0.10
N MET A 287 -5.99 19.99 0.95
CA MET A 287 -6.83 18.85 0.54
C MET A 287 -8.29 19.25 0.27
N VAL A 288 -8.74 20.39 0.76
CA VAL A 288 -10.10 20.90 0.54
C VAL A 288 -10.12 21.67 -0.79
N GLU A 289 -10.99 21.27 -1.71
CA GLU A 289 -11.23 22.03 -2.91
C GLU A 289 -12.01 23.31 -2.53
N SER A 290 -11.35 24.47 -2.62
CA SER A 290 -12.06 25.73 -2.45
C SER A 290 -13.11 25.88 -3.56
N PRO A 291 -14.35 26.25 -3.24
CA PRO A 291 -15.43 26.41 -4.24
C PRO A 291 -15.20 27.55 -5.25
N THR A 292 -14.18 28.36 -5.04
CA THR A 292 -13.67 29.38 -5.97
C THR A 292 -12.30 28.90 -6.44
N GLY A 293 -12.21 28.49 -7.73
CA GLY A 293 -10.97 27.96 -8.33
C GLY A 293 -9.77 28.90 -8.12
N TYR A 294 -9.00 28.62 -7.10
CA TYR A 294 -7.66 29.17 -6.95
C TYR A 294 -6.74 28.34 -7.86
N GLY A 295 -6.44 28.90 -9.03
CA GLY A 295 -5.29 28.45 -9.81
C GLY A 295 -4.01 28.78 -9.05
N THR A 296 -2.92 28.07 -9.34
CA THR A 296 -1.58 28.28 -8.79
C THR A 296 -1.06 29.73 -8.91
N ASP A 297 -1.71 30.58 -9.71
CA ASP A 297 -1.38 31.99 -9.89
C ASP A 297 -1.82 32.88 -8.71
N ASP A 298 -2.77 32.45 -7.87
CA ASP A 298 -3.29 33.26 -6.75
C ASP A 298 -2.48 33.06 -5.45
N LEU A 299 -1.68 32.02 -5.34
CA LEU A 299 -0.81 31.79 -4.17
C LEU A 299 0.52 32.58 -4.24
N ALA A 300 0.80 33.23 -5.37
CA ALA A 300 2.04 33.98 -5.60
C ALA A 300 1.94 35.49 -5.24
N CYS A 301 0.78 36.00 -4.79
CA CYS A 301 0.53 37.45 -4.74
C CYS A 301 0.55 38.15 -3.39
N ASP A 302 0.79 37.50 -2.24
CA ASP A 302 0.68 38.18 -0.93
C ASP A 302 1.97 38.44 -0.14
N ALA A 303 3.15 38.44 -0.80
CA ALA A 303 4.40 38.82 -0.11
C ALA A 303 4.75 40.30 -0.14
N ASN A 304 3.91 41.20 -0.70
CA ASN A 304 4.24 42.65 -0.86
C ASN A 304 3.10 43.60 -0.47
N ASN A 305 2.40 43.40 0.61
CA ASN A 305 1.53 44.46 1.15
C ASN A 305 1.58 44.53 2.69
N ALA A 306 2.72 44.93 3.23
CA ALA A 306 2.84 45.45 4.60
C ALA A 306 2.72 46.97 4.56
N GLY A 307 1.51 47.48 4.62
CA GLY A 307 1.25 48.91 4.66
C GLY A 307 -0.15 49.19 5.16
N ASP A 308 -0.20 49.77 6.38
CA ASP A 308 -1.34 50.46 7.00
C ASP A 308 -2.52 49.63 7.48
N ALA A 309 -2.40 49.20 8.74
CA ALA A 309 -3.51 48.84 9.59
C ALA A 309 -3.93 50.10 10.40
N ASP A 310 -5.07 50.67 10.07
CA ASP A 310 -5.91 51.40 11.01
C ASP A 310 -7.34 51.43 10.47
N ASP A 311 -8.25 51.11 11.41
CA ASP A 311 -9.70 51.33 11.36
C ASP A 311 -10.54 50.26 10.62
N MET A 312 -11.21 49.42 11.40
CA MET A 312 -12.67 49.16 11.48
C MET A 312 -12.94 47.96 12.41
N GLY A 313 -13.41 48.28 13.60
CA GLY A 313 -14.01 47.28 14.51
C GLY A 313 -15.44 46.97 14.09
N GLU A 314 -15.89 45.88 14.67
CA GLU A 314 -17.27 45.41 14.90
C GLU A 314 -17.74 44.13 14.18
N ALA A 315 -18.17 43.25 15.06
CA ALA A 315 -19.20 42.23 14.94
C ALA A 315 -18.84 40.86 14.34
N TYR A 316 -18.43 39.96 15.23
CA TYR A 316 -18.74 38.52 15.04
C TYR A 316 -19.66 38.05 16.15
N ASP A 317 -20.94 37.89 15.79
CA ASP A 317 -21.90 37.14 16.60
C ASP A 317 -21.64 35.62 16.48
N ALA A 318 -21.66 34.97 17.63
CA ALA A 318 -21.47 33.53 17.78
C ALA A 318 -22.56 32.74 17.05
N ILE A 319 -22.16 31.86 16.16
CA ILE A 319 -23.05 30.85 15.56
C ILE A 319 -23.10 29.62 16.45
N ASP A 320 -24.31 29.29 16.89
CA ASP A 320 -24.64 28.13 17.72
C ASP A 320 -24.40 26.81 16.98
N SER A 321 -23.77 25.87 17.69
CA SER A 321 -23.28 24.59 17.16
C SER A 321 -24.36 23.49 16.96
N SER A 322 -25.65 23.87 16.86
CA SER A 322 -26.77 22.92 16.77
C SER A 322 -27.34 22.68 15.35
N ASP A 323 -26.85 23.36 14.32
CA ASP A 323 -27.40 23.25 12.95
C ASP A 323 -26.36 22.82 11.90
N LEU A 324 -25.75 21.63 12.06
CA LEU A 324 -24.98 21.00 10.99
C LEU A 324 -25.76 19.82 10.39
N PRO A 325 -25.99 19.78 9.07
CA PRO A 325 -26.68 18.67 8.43
C PRO A 325 -25.83 17.39 8.42
N GLU A 326 -26.46 16.27 8.77
CA GLU A 326 -25.90 14.92 8.66
C GLU A 326 -25.47 14.66 7.21
N GLY A 327 -24.17 14.50 6.98
CA GLY A 327 -23.63 14.15 5.66
C GLY A 327 -22.19 14.52 5.39
N THR A 328 -21.41 14.91 6.39
CA THR A 328 -20.00 15.26 6.23
C THR A 328 -19.10 14.02 6.12
N ALA A 329 -18.00 14.17 5.40
CA ALA A 329 -17.04 13.13 5.03
C ALA A 329 -16.54 12.25 6.19
N ALA A 330 -16.58 12.75 7.44
CA ALA A 330 -16.21 11.99 8.64
C ALA A 330 -17.18 10.83 8.96
N ALA A 331 -18.46 10.92 8.56
CA ALA A 331 -19.42 9.83 8.76
C ALA A 331 -19.28 8.71 7.71
N LYS A 332 -18.68 8.99 6.55
CA LYS A 332 -18.39 7.98 5.51
C LYS A 332 -17.12 7.16 5.80
N VAL A 333 -16.17 7.72 6.53
CA VAL A 333 -14.94 7.01 6.92
C VAL A 333 -15.22 5.92 7.95
N ALA A 334 -16.20 6.11 8.83
CA ALA A 334 -16.61 5.11 9.82
C ALA A 334 -17.39 3.90 9.23
N ALA A 335 -18.01 4.06 8.05
CA ALA A 335 -18.82 3.01 7.42
C ALA A 335 -18.02 2.08 6.49
N LEU A 336 -16.81 2.45 6.08
CA LEU A 336 -15.93 1.66 5.21
C LEU A 336 -14.95 0.74 5.95
N ALA A 337 -14.90 0.79 7.27
CA ALA A 337 -14.01 -0.02 8.10
C ALA A 337 -14.42 -1.51 8.25
N SER A 338 -15.44 -2.00 7.51
CA SER A 338 -15.98 -3.36 7.66
C SER A 338 -15.85 -4.25 6.43
N ALA A 339 -15.07 -3.88 5.41
CA ALA A 339 -14.80 -4.74 4.27
C ALA A 339 -13.31 -5.15 4.27
N GLN A 340 -12.99 -6.27 4.90
CA GLN A 340 -11.68 -6.90 4.89
C GLN A 340 -11.42 -7.53 3.52
N LEU A 341 -10.36 -7.08 2.84
CA LEU A 341 -9.72 -7.79 1.73
C LEU A 341 -8.21 -7.79 1.97
N GLU A 342 -7.64 -8.96 2.18
CA GLU A 342 -6.21 -9.18 2.42
C GLU A 342 -5.37 -9.12 1.13
N PRO A 343 -4.13 -8.57 1.16
CA PRO A 343 -3.19 -8.65 0.05
C PRO A 343 -2.35 -9.92 0.14
N ALA A 344 -2.23 -10.63 -0.96
CA ALA A 344 -1.45 -11.85 -1.09
C ALA A 344 -0.13 -11.57 -1.80
N SER A 345 0.98 -11.78 -1.11
CA SER A 345 2.29 -11.97 -1.73
C SER A 345 2.27 -13.28 -2.53
N LYS A 346 2.26 -13.21 -3.87
CA LYS A 346 2.09 -14.38 -4.75
C LYS A 346 3.23 -14.52 -5.74
N ARG A 347 3.94 -15.66 -5.68
CA ARG A 347 4.40 -16.29 -6.92
C ARG A 347 3.33 -17.30 -7.31
N ALA A 348 2.47 -16.95 -8.24
CA ALA A 348 1.57 -17.88 -8.91
C ALA A 348 2.26 -18.36 -10.18
N VAL A 349 2.39 -19.68 -10.34
CA VAL A 349 2.80 -20.31 -11.61
C VAL A 349 1.53 -20.93 -12.18
N ILE A 350 1.11 -20.42 -13.34
CA ILE A 350 0.05 -21.05 -14.12
C ILE A 350 0.73 -22.05 -15.06
N SER A 351 0.45 -23.34 -14.92
CA SER A 351 0.95 -24.37 -15.81
C SER A 351 -0.20 -24.90 -16.70
N LEU A 352 0.09 -24.97 -18.00
CA LEU A 352 -0.76 -25.63 -18.99
C LEU A 352 0.02 -26.87 -19.44
N ASP A 353 -0.36 -28.06 -18.95
CA ASP A 353 0.23 -29.29 -19.42
C ASP A 353 -0.37 -29.70 -20.77
N SER A 354 0.48 -29.84 -21.79
CA SER A 354 0.13 -30.44 -23.08
C SER A 354 0.38 -31.95 -23.03
N PRO A 355 -0.45 -32.76 -23.66
CA PRO A 355 -0.26 -34.22 -23.68
C PRO A 355 1.06 -34.56 -24.37
N ALA A 356 1.87 -35.39 -23.73
CA ALA A 356 3.00 -36.03 -24.36
C ALA A 356 2.45 -37.05 -25.37
N THR A 357 2.79 -36.84 -26.63
CA THR A 357 2.54 -37.78 -27.73
C THR A 357 3.30 -39.08 -27.53
#